data_dbec63e8d1202afebeb486af25feeaec
#
_entry.id   dbec63e8d1202afebeb486af25feeaec
#
_cell.length_a   1.000
_cell.length_b   1.000
_cell.length_c   1.000
_cell.angle_alpha   90.00
_cell.angle_beta   90.00
_cell.angle_gamma   90.00
#
_symmetry.space_group_name_H-M   'P 1'
#
loop_
_entity.id
_entity.type
_entity.pdbx_description
1 polymer ?
#
loop_
_entity_poly.entity_id
_entity_poly.type
_entity_poly.pdbx_seq_one_letter_code
_entity_poly.pdbx_strand_id
1 'polypeptide(L)'
;MPDGAYAAIFDLDGVLTSTSARHEQSWRDAAAEFGFPVTAESLMATRSVPRATSLAALLAQAGVELDQAARDKVMAFKNARYKELIAGLKPSDAFVGAREALISCRSLGLKIGVASASMNSREVLDRLELIELVHHVADPREAAPKPSAEIYGISCAALGAFPGNAICIEDGKPMIANLRAEGMYTVGVVDTGLGARLSEL
;
A
#
# COMPACT_ATOMS: atom_id res chain seq x y z
N MET A 1 -10.68 5.87 -21.36
CA MET A 1 -10.15 6.75 -20.30
C MET A 1 -11.09 7.93 -20.16
N PRO A 2 -11.29 8.50 -18.94
CA PRO A 2 -12.05 9.73 -18.82
C PRO A 2 -11.35 10.84 -19.61
N ASP A 3 -12.14 11.64 -20.32
CA ASP A 3 -11.62 12.77 -21.08
C ASP A 3 -10.90 13.76 -20.14
N GLY A 4 -9.67 14.13 -20.47
CA GLY A 4 -8.85 15.04 -19.67
C GLY A 4 -8.14 14.41 -18.46
N ALA A 5 -8.02 13.08 -18.37
CA ALA A 5 -7.19 12.42 -17.35
C ALA A 5 -5.75 12.92 -17.43
N TYR A 6 -5.17 13.27 -16.27
CA TYR A 6 -3.83 13.82 -16.16
C TYR A 6 -2.89 12.94 -15.34
N ALA A 7 -3.41 12.24 -14.33
CA ALA A 7 -2.64 11.38 -13.44
C ALA A 7 -3.27 10.01 -13.28
N ALA A 8 -2.42 9.00 -13.09
CA ALA A 8 -2.79 7.65 -12.63
C ALA A 8 -2.09 7.40 -11.28
N ILE A 9 -2.88 7.09 -10.25
CA ILE A 9 -2.37 6.86 -8.90
C ILE A 9 -2.68 5.43 -8.50
N PHE A 10 -1.63 4.67 -8.25
CA PHE A 10 -1.70 3.25 -7.93
C PHE A 10 -1.56 3.00 -6.43
N ASP A 11 -2.34 2.10 -5.87
CA ASP A 11 -1.91 1.44 -4.65
C ASP A 11 -0.72 0.52 -4.96
N LEU A 12 -0.04 0.08 -3.93
CA LEU A 12 1.12 -0.81 -4.06
C LEU A 12 0.74 -2.27 -3.81
N ASP A 13 0.29 -2.57 -2.58
CA ASP A 13 -0.02 -3.93 -2.15
C ASP A 13 -1.43 -4.34 -2.61
N GLY A 14 -1.51 -5.36 -3.44
CA GLY A 14 -2.76 -5.80 -4.07
C GLY A 14 -2.96 -5.24 -5.49
N VAL A 15 -2.13 -4.26 -5.91
CA VAL A 15 -2.21 -3.61 -7.23
C VAL A 15 -0.94 -3.80 -8.05
N LEU A 16 0.22 -3.40 -7.57
CA LEU A 16 1.50 -3.56 -8.27
C LEU A 16 2.26 -4.81 -7.84
N THR A 17 2.09 -5.25 -6.61
CA THR A 17 2.72 -6.43 -6.01
C THR A 17 1.92 -6.89 -4.80
N SER A 18 2.37 -7.94 -4.11
CA SER A 18 1.89 -8.31 -2.78
C SER A 18 3.05 -8.50 -1.82
N THR A 19 3.13 -7.65 -0.80
CA THR A 19 4.06 -7.83 0.32
C THR A 19 3.36 -8.23 1.62
N SER A 20 2.05 -8.52 1.57
CA SER A 20 1.21 -8.88 2.72
C SER A 20 1.80 -10.03 3.54
N ALA A 21 2.25 -11.11 2.89
CA ALA A 21 2.88 -12.24 3.57
C ALA A 21 4.18 -11.84 4.31
N ARG A 22 4.96 -10.91 3.76
CA ARG A 22 6.17 -10.36 4.40
C ARG A 22 5.82 -9.45 5.59
N HIS A 23 4.75 -8.68 5.49
CA HIS A 23 4.21 -7.92 6.61
C HIS A 23 3.73 -8.83 7.74
N GLU A 24 2.96 -9.87 7.44
CA GLU A 24 2.48 -10.86 8.42
C GLU A 24 3.65 -11.59 9.08
N GLN A 25 4.64 -12.04 8.30
CA GLN A 25 5.83 -12.70 8.84
C GLN A 25 6.61 -11.78 9.78
N SER A 26 6.81 -10.52 9.42
CA SER A 26 7.50 -9.56 10.29
C SER A 26 6.74 -9.26 11.59
N TRP A 27 5.41 -9.34 11.59
CA TRP A 27 4.61 -9.27 12.80
C TRP A 27 4.70 -10.55 13.64
N ARG A 28 4.72 -11.75 13.03
CA ARG A 28 4.94 -13.01 13.73
C ARG A 28 6.29 -13.02 14.44
N ASP A 29 7.33 -12.59 13.73
CA ASP A 29 8.69 -12.54 14.27
C ASP A 29 8.77 -11.53 15.43
N ALA A 30 8.13 -10.36 15.30
CA ALA A 30 8.06 -9.38 16.39
C ALA A 30 7.25 -9.89 17.59
N ALA A 31 6.14 -10.57 17.34
CA ALA A 31 5.32 -11.17 18.41
C ALA A 31 6.10 -12.26 19.19
N ALA A 32 6.85 -13.09 18.48
CA ALA A 32 7.72 -14.09 19.09
C ALA A 32 8.85 -13.45 19.93
N GLU A 33 9.51 -12.43 19.39
CA GLU A 33 10.61 -11.71 20.08
C GLU A 33 10.15 -11.02 21.36
N PHE A 34 8.96 -10.40 21.32
CA PHE A 34 8.45 -9.59 22.44
C PHE A 34 7.40 -10.30 23.29
N GLY A 35 7.12 -11.58 23.03
CA GLY A 35 6.35 -12.46 23.90
C GLY A 35 4.84 -12.19 23.93
N PHE A 36 4.21 -11.79 22.81
CA PHE A 36 2.76 -11.67 22.71
C PHE A 36 2.17 -12.59 21.62
N PRO A 37 0.98 -13.19 21.86
CA PRO A 37 0.37 -14.09 20.88
C PRO A 37 -0.22 -13.33 19.70
N VAL A 38 -0.16 -13.95 18.51
CA VAL A 38 -0.85 -13.50 17.30
C VAL A 38 -1.52 -14.69 16.60
N THR A 39 -2.68 -14.45 16.01
CA THR A 39 -3.41 -15.44 15.21
C THR A 39 -3.38 -15.07 13.73
N ALA A 40 -3.76 -15.98 12.86
CA ALA A 40 -3.91 -15.66 11.44
C ALA A 40 -4.93 -14.53 11.22
N GLU A 41 -6.04 -14.55 11.96
CA GLU A 41 -7.10 -13.54 11.88
C GLU A 41 -6.57 -12.15 12.34
N SER A 42 -5.87 -12.09 13.49
CA SER A 42 -5.29 -10.83 13.97
C SER A 42 -4.29 -10.23 12.99
N LEU A 43 -3.51 -11.07 12.31
CA LEU A 43 -2.55 -10.63 11.31
C LEU A 43 -3.22 -10.14 10.02
N MET A 44 -4.30 -10.81 9.58
CA MET A 44 -5.09 -10.32 8.44
C MET A 44 -5.66 -8.93 8.70
N ALA A 45 -6.08 -8.63 9.92
CA ALA A 45 -6.59 -7.32 10.32
C ALA A 45 -5.53 -6.20 10.28
N THR A 46 -4.24 -6.52 10.14
CA THR A 46 -3.16 -5.52 10.00
C THR A 46 -2.91 -5.08 8.56
N ARG A 47 -3.58 -5.69 7.57
CA ARG A 47 -3.38 -5.35 6.14
C ARG A 47 -3.88 -3.95 5.85
N SER A 48 -3.09 -3.20 5.09
CA SER A 48 -3.36 -1.80 4.70
C SER A 48 -3.57 -0.84 5.87
N VAL A 49 -3.14 -1.24 7.09
CA VAL A 49 -3.26 -0.46 8.32
C VAL A 49 -1.87 0.04 8.75
N PRO A 50 -1.75 1.31 9.19
CA PRO A 50 -0.49 1.85 9.70
C PRO A 50 0.08 1.02 10.85
N ARG A 51 1.42 0.94 10.92
CA ARG A 51 2.14 0.07 11.86
C ARG A 51 1.74 0.29 13.33
N ALA A 52 1.59 1.55 13.76
CA ALA A 52 1.21 1.84 15.15
C ALA A 52 -0.21 1.36 15.48
N THR A 53 -1.15 1.55 14.57
CA THR A 53 -2.54 1.07 14.69
C THR A 53 -2.57 -0.46 14.68
N SER A 54 -1.80 -1.10 13.79
CA SER A 54 -1.67 -2.55 13.74
C SER A 54 -1.14 -3.12 15.08
N LEU A 55 -0.08 -2.53 15.64
CA LEU A 55 0.46 -2.97 16.94
C LEU A 55 -0.57 -2.82 18.05
N ALA A 56 -1.27 -1.67 18.10
CA ALA A 56 -2.31 -1.45 19.11
C ALA A 56 -3.42 -2.51 19.04
N ALA A 57 -3.87 -2.86 17.83
CA ALA A 57 -4.89 -3.90 17.63
C ALA A 57 -4.39 -5.29 18.03
N LEU A 58 -3.15 -5.65 17.67
CA LEU A 58 -2.55 -6.94 18.04
C LEU A 58 -2.41 -7.08 19.56
N LEU A 59 -1.90 -6.05 20.25
CA LEU A 59 -1.75 -6.05 21.70
C LEU A 59 -3.11 -6.11 22.42
N ALA A 60 -4.11 -5.37 21.93
CA ALA A 60 -5.46 -5.40 22.49
C ALA A 60 -6.08 -6.80 22.40
N GLN A 61 -5.95 -7.47 21.24
CA GLN A 61 -6.44 -8.85 21.07
C GLN A 61 -5.66 -9.86 21.91
N ALA A 62 -4.35 -9.62 22.12
CA ALA A 62 -3.51 -10.45 22.95
C ALA A 62 -3.73 -10.24 24.48
N GLY A 63 -4.46 -9.20 24.87
CA GLY A 63 -4.61 -8.81 26.28
C GLY A 63 -3.30 -8.33 26.91
N VAL A 64 -2.39 -7.78 26.11
CA VAL A 64 -1.05 -7.34 26.54
C VAL A 64 -0.97 -5.82 26.51
N GLU A 65 -0.50 -5.24 27.62
CA GLU A 65 -0.20 -3.82 27.71
C GLU A 65 1.31 -3.59 27.66
N LEU A 66 1.73 -2.68 26.81
CA LEU A 66 3.10 -2.21 26.69
C LEU A 66 3.15 -0.69 26.87
N ASP A 67 4.16 -0.19 27.57
CA ASP A 67 4.45 1.23 27.58
C ASP A 67 4.94 1.73 26.21
N GLN A 68 5.03 3.05 26.04
CA GLN A 68 5.41 3.64 24.75
C GLN A 68 6.82 3.21 24.32
N ALA A 69 7.77 3.12 25.25
CA ALA A 69 9.14 2.73 24.92
C ALA A 69 9.22 1.27 24.41
N ALA A 70 8.45 0.37 25.02
CA ALA A 70 8.34 -1.02 24.55
C ALA A 70 7.63 -1.10 23.18
N ARG A 71 6.56 -0.34 22.96
CA ARG A 71 5.87 -0.25 21.67
C ARG A 71 6.81 0.23 20.56
N ASP A 72 7.64 1.24 20.84
CA ASP A 72 8.61 1.76 19.89
C ASP A 72 9.66 0.71 19.51
N LYS A 73 10.13 -0.09 20.49
CA LYS A 73 11.05 -1.22 20.23
C LYS A 73 10.41 -2.29 19.35
N VAL A 74 9.16 -2.69 19.63
CA VAL A 74 8.42 -3.65 18.80
C VAL A 74 8.29 -3.14 17.37
N MET A 75 7.88 -1.88 17.18
CA MET A 75 7.71 -1.26 15.86
C MET A 75 9.04 -1.16 15.10
N ALA A 76 10.13 -0.83 15.80
CA ALA A 76 11.46 -0.76 15.21
C ALA A 76 11.93 -2.14 14.74
N PHE A 77 11.83 -3.16 15.61
CA PHE A 77 12.15 -4.54 15.28
C PHE A 77 11.35 -5.05 14.09
N LYS A 78 10.00 -4.90 14.14
CA LYS A 78 9.10 -5.28 13.03
C LYS A 78 9.52 -4.64 11.71
N ASN A 79 9.89 -3.36 11.74
CA ASN A 79 10.32 -2.66 10.53
C ASN A 79 11.66 -3.17 10.00
N ALA A 80 12.64 -3.39 10.86
CA ALA A 80 13.92 -3.96 10.48
C ALA A 80 13.72 -5.34 9.84
N ARG A 81 12.91 -6.18 10.48
CA ARG A 81 12.60 -7.52 9.95
C ARG A 81 11.87 -7.49 8.62
N TYR A 82 10.91 -6.56 8.47
CA TYR A 82 10.22 -6.38 7.19
C TYR A 82 11.20 -5.96 6.07
N LYS A 83 12.13 -5.04 6.36
CA LYS A 83 13.16 -4.63 5.40
C LYS A 83 14.07 -5.78 4.97
N GLU A 84 14.45 -6.67 5.90
CA GLU A 84 15.17 -7.90 5.56
C GLU A 84 14.36 -8.80 4.60
N LEU A 85 13.06 -8.96 4.87
CA LEU A 85 12.17 -9.79 4.06
C LEU A 85 11.93 -9.22 2.65
N ILE A 86 11.86 -7.90 2.51
CA ILE A 86 11.70 -7.27 1.19
C ILE A 86 13.03 -7.13 0.43
N ALA A 87 14.18 -7.25 1.09
CA ALA A 87 15.48 -7.21 0.43
C ALA A 87 15.64 -8.31 -0.64
N GLY A 88 14.92 -9.42 -0.51
CA GLY A 88 14.88 -10.51 -1.47
C GLY A 88 13.87 -10.34 -2.61
N LEU A 89 13.13 -9.22 -2.68
CA LEU A 89 12.21 -8.95 -3.79
C LEU A 89 12.98 -8.82 -5.11
N LYS A 90 12.33 -9.28 -6.17
CA LYS A 90 12.83 -9.26 -7.56
C LYS A 90 11.78 -8.65 -8.48
N PRO A 91 12.12 -8.18 -9.68
CA PRO A 91 11.15 -7.69 -10.67
C PRO A 91 10.00 -8.67 -10.96
N SER A 92 10.26 -9.99 -10.86
CA SER A 92 9.26 -11.04 -11.03
C SER A 92 8.23 -11.13 -9.89
N ASP A 93 8.43 -10.42 -8.77
CA ASP A 93 7.45 -10.33 -7.67
C ASP A 93 6.40 -9.22 -7.92
N ALA A 94 6.57 -8.41 -8.98
CA ALA A 94 5.50 -7.54 -9.46
C ALA A 94 4.38 -8.39 -10.07
N PHE A 95 3.13 -7.95 -9.93
CA PHE A 95 2.01 -8.62 -10.57
C PHE A 95 2.15 -8.57 -12.09
N VAL A 96 1.67 -9.63 -12.74
CA VAL A 96 1.63 -9.69 -14.22
C VAL A 96 0.83 -8.50 -14.75
N GLY A 97 1.42 -7.73 -15.66
CA GLY A 97 0.82 -6.53 -16.22
C GLY A 97 1.07 -5.23 -15.44
N ALA A 98 1.63 -5.29 -14.22
CA ALA A 98 1.88 -4.08 -13.41
C ALA A 98 2.86 -3.12 -14.11
N ARG A 99 3.99 -3.64 -14.59
CA ARG A 99 5.00 -2.85 -15.31
C ARG A 99 4.44 -2.28 -16.61
N GLU A 100 3.73 -3.10 -17.35
CA GLU A 100 3.09 -2.74 -18.63
C GLU A 100 2.03 -1.65 -18.43
N ALA A 101 1.25 -1.72 -17.34
CA ALA A 101 0.26 -0.70 -16.98
C ALA A 101 0.93 0.66 -16.71
N LEU A 102 2.03 0.68 -15.94
CA LEU A 102 2.79 1.91 -15.68
C LEU A 102 3.36 2.49 -16.98
N ILE A 103 3.97 1.66 -17.84
CA ILE A 103 4.50 2.08 -19.15
C ILE A 103 3.39 2.63 -20.03
N SER A 104 2.23 1.95 -20.09
CA SER A 104 1.08 2.40 -20.88
C SER A 104 0.53 3.74 -20.39
N CYS A 105 0.42 3.94 -19.07
CA CYS A 105 0.04 5.24 -18.52
C CYS A 105 1.01 6.35 -18.93
N ARG A 106 2.32 6.09 -18.88
CA ARG A 106 3.33 7.07 -19.33
C ARG A 106 3.22 7.38 -20.82
N SER A 107 3.01 6.36 -21.66
CA SER A 107 2.88 6.55 -23.11
C SER A 107 1.65 7.37 -23.48
N LEU A 108 0.62 7.36 -22.62
CA LEU A 108 -0.57 8.20 -22.73
C LEU A 108 -0.40 9.61 -22.15
N GLY A 109 0.81 9.95 -21.68
CA GLY A 109 1.13 11.25 -21.10
C GLY A 109 0.69 11.44 -19.65
N LEU A 110 0.22 10.39 -18.98
CA LEU A 110 -0.21 10.49 -17.58
C LEU A 110 1.00 10.60 -16.64
N LYS A 111 0.85 11.43 -15.61
CA LYS A 111 1.74 11.41 -14.45
C LYS A 111 1.37 10.24 -13.56
N ILE A 112 2.37 9.56 -13.00
CA ILE A 112 2.15 8.35 -12.19
C ILE A 112 2.51 8.62 -10.74
N GLY A 113 1.55 8.38 -9.83
CA GLY A 113 1.74 8.37 -8.39
C GLY A 113 1.59 6.97 -7.79
N VAL A 114 2.17 6.77 -6.62
CA VAL A 114 1.91 5.61 -5.76
C VAL A 114 1.46 6.09 -4.40
N ALA A 115 0.32 5.56 -3.92
CA ALA A 115 -0.33 5.90 -2.65
C ALA A 115 -0.50 4.64 -1.80
N SER A 116 0.44 4.35 -0.92
CA SER A 116 0.48 3.17 -0.06
C SER A 116 0.52 3.54 1.42
N ALA A 117 -0.08 2.71 2.28
CA ALA A 117 0.04 2.82 3.74
C ALA A 117 1.45 2.44 4.26
N SER A 118 2.30 1.86 3.43
CA SER A 118 3.64 1.42 3.80
C SER A 118 4.66 2.54 3.70
N MET A 119 5.41 2.78 4.76
CA MET A 119 6.55 3.71 4.75
C MET A 119 7.75 3.21 3.92
N ASN A 120 7.72 1.94 3.50
CA ASN A 120 8.80 1.32 2.73
C ASN A 120 8.44 1.17 1.23
N SER A 121 7.39 1.86 0.77
CA SER A 121 6.88 1.75 -0.62
C SER A 121 7.95 2.04 -1.66
N ARG A 122 8.76 3.06 -1.42
CA ARG A 122 9.86 3.44 -2.32
C ARG A 122 10.90 2.32 -2.44
N GLU A 123 11.27 1.68 -1.33
CA GLU A 123 12.20 0.55 -1.33
C GLU A 123 11.62 -0.67 -2.05
N VAL A 124 10.32 -0.95 -1.87
CA VAL A 124 9.63 -2.02 -2.62
C VAL A 124 9.63 -1.74 -4.12
N LEU A 125 9.27 -0.52 -4.54
CA LEU A 125 9.28 -0.13 -5.95
C LEU A 125 10.68 -0.22 -6.57
N ASP A 126 11.72 0.15 -5.83
CA ASP A 126 13.11 0.04 -6.26
C ASP A 126 13.51 -1.43 -6.52
N ARG A 127 13.20 -2.32 -5.57
CA ARG A 127 13.45 -3.77 -5.70
C ARG A 127 12.71 -4.41 -6.88
N LEU A 128 11.52 -3.90 -7.21
CA LEU A 128 10.74 -4.36 -8.35
C LEU A 128 11.16 -3.69 -9.66
N GLU A 129 12.15 -2.79 -9.65
CA GLU A 129 12.57 -1.97 -10.79
C GLU A 129 11.42 -1.16 -11.41
N LEU A 130 10.46 -0.74 -10.57
CA LEU A 130 9.32 0.08 -10.97
C LEU A 130 9.49 1.56 -10.62
N ILE A 131 10.43 1.91 -9.74
CA ILE A 131 10.58 3.27 -9.20
C ILE A 131 10.82 4.32 -10.30
N GLU A 132 11.58 4.00 -11.34
CA GLU A 132 11.88 4.90 -12.46
C GLU A 132 10.64 5.20 -13.35
N LEU A 133 9.59 4.40 -13.22
CA LEU A 133 8.33 4.63 -13.91
C LEU A 133 7.40 5.57 -13.14
N VAL A 134 7.66 5.80 -11.85
CA VAL A 134 6.81 6.55 -10.94
C VAL A 134 7.33 7.99 -10.79
N HIS A 135 6.45 8.98 -10.86
CA HIS A 135 6.81 10.39 -10.69
C HIS A 135 6.70 10.85 -9.24
N HIS A 136 5.82 10.23 -8.44
CA HIS A 136 5.61 10.56 -7.04
C HIS A 136 5.25 9.32 -6.21
N VAL A 137 5.83 9.21 -5.02
CA VAL A 137 5.45 8.21 -4.01
C VAL A 137 5.05 8.99 -2.76
N ALA A 138 3.77 8.93 -2.41
CA ALA A 138 3.23 9.65 -1.26
C ALA A 138 3.80 9.11 0.06
N ASP A 139 4.07 10.01 0.99
CA ASP A 139 4.48 9.64 2.34
C ASP A 139 3.23 9.42 3.20
N PRO A 140 2.98 8.21 3.72
CA PRO A 140 1.79 7.93 4.53
C PRO A 140 1.74 8.68 5.86
N ARG A 141 2.84 9.34 6.29
CA ARG A 141 2.86 10.18 7.51
C ARG A 141 2.19 11.53 7.30
N GLU A 142 2.02 11.95 6.06
CA GLU A 142 1.42 13.24 5.66
C GLU A 142 -0.09 13.14 5.47
N ALA A 143 -0.68 11.94 5.62
CA ALA A 143 -2.09 11.67 5.39
C ALA A 143 -2.75 10.98 6.57
N ALA A 144 -4.06 11.18 6.71
CA ALA A 144 -4.88 10.32 7.55
C ALA A 144 -4.80 8.86 7.03
N PRO A 145 -4.86 7.87 7.94
CA PRO A 145 -4.76 6.46 7.58
C PRO A 145 -5.83 6.03 6.57
N LYS A 146 -5.45 5.13 5.64
CA LYS A 146 -6.43 4.44 4.80
C LYS A 146 -7.51 3.79 5.71
N PRO A 147 -8.81 3.82 5.33
CA PRO A 147 -9.32 4.12 4.00
C PRO A 147 -9.58 5.60 3.71
N SER A 148 -8.99 6.58 4.42
CA SER A 148 -9.04 7.97 4.01
C SER A 148 -8.47 8.15 2.60
N ALA A 149 -9.14 8.94 1.76
CA ALA A 149 -8.68 9.26 0.41
C ALA A 149 -7.52 10.28 0.37
N GLU A 150 -7.14 10.82 1.53
CA GLU A 150 -6.21 11.96 1.64
C GLU A 150 -4.84 11.67 1.00
N ILE A 151 -4.29 10.46 1.17
CA ILE A 151 -3.00 10.08 0.55
C ILE A 151 -3.05 10.12 -0.99
N TYR A 152 -4.22 9.85 -1.59
CA TYR A 152 -4.43 9.99 -3.03
C TYR A 152 -4.55 11.46 -3.42
N GLY A 153 -5.23 12.27 -2.60
CA GLY A 153 -5.31 13.73 -2.78
C GLY A 153 -3.93 14.39 -2.75
N ILE A 154 -3.07 13.99 -1.81
CA ILE A 154 -1.66 14.43 -1.74
C ILE A 154 -0.92 14.04 -3.02
N SER A 155 -1.09 12.81 -3.51
CA SER A 155 -0.51 12.39 -4.79
C SER A 155 -1.02 13.21 -5.96
N CYS A 156 -2.32 13.53 -6.02
CA CYS A 156 -2.88 14.44 -7.04
C CYS A 156 -2.17 15.79 -7.01
N ALA A 157 -2.11 16.43 -5.85
CA ALA A 157 -1.50 17.74 -5.69
C ALA A 157 -0.01 17.73 -6.11
N ALA A 158 0.76 16.74 -5.68
CA ALA A 158 2.18 16.59 -6.01
C ALA A 158 2.42 16.40 -7.53
N LEU A 159 1.45 15.82 -8.24
CA LEU A 159 1.51 15.61 -9.69
C LEU A 159 0.93 16.78 -10.50
N GLY A 160 0.38 17.81 -9.85
CA GLY A 160 -0.32 18.90 -10.50
C GLY A 160 -1.70 18.51 -11.03
N ALA A 161 -2.29 17.46 -10.48
CA ALA A 161 -3.62 16.97 -10.80
C ALA A 161 -4.64 17.39 -9.72
N PHE A 162 -5.91 17.14 -9.98
CA PHE A 162 -7.01 17.29 -9.03
C PHE A 162 -7.91 16.01 -9.09
N PRO A 163 -8.77 15.76 -8.09
CA PRO A 163 -9.57 14.53 -8.06
C PRO A 163 -10.30 14.20 -9.36
N GLY A 164 -10.95 15.17 -9.98
CA GLY A 164 -11.74 14.96 -11.21
C GLY A 164 -10.93 14.62 -12.47
N ASN A 165 -9.58 14.72 -12.46
CA ASN A 165 -8.73 14.30 -13.57
C ASN A 165 -7.69 13.24 -13.19
N ALA A 166 -7.88 12.57 -12.06
CA ALA A 166 -7.05 11.46 -11.58
C ALA A 166 -7.79 10.13 -11.71
N ILE A 167 -7.06 9.11 -12.14
CA ILE A 167 -7.49 7.71 -12.17
C ILE A 167 -6.78 7.01 -11.01
N CYS A 168 -7.52 6.42 -10.09
CA CYS A 168 -6.99 5.69 -8.94
C CYS A 168 -7.18 4.18 -9.13
N ILE A 169 -6.11 3.41 -8.99
CA ILE A 169 -6.10 1.97 -9.14
C ILE A 169 -5.91 1.36 -7.75
N GLU A 170 -6.90 0.56 -7.30
CA GLU A 170 -7.00 0.11 -5.91
C GLU A 170 -7.71 -1.27 -5.85
N ASP A 171 -7.37 -2.11 -4.84
CA ASP A 171 -8.00 -3.41 -4.60
C ASP A 171 -9.00 -3.39 -3.43
N GLY A 172 -8.90 -2.42 -2.53
CA GLY A 172 -9.71 -2.29 -1.33
C GLY A 172 -11.07 -1.64 -1.56
N LYS A 173 -12.18 -2.39 -1.46
CA LYS A 173 -13.55 -1.86 -1.65
C LYS A 173 -13.86 -0.60 -0.82
N PRO A 174 -13.51 -0.51 0.49
CA PRO A 174 -13.76 0.71 1.26
C PRO A 174 -12.97 1.91 0.71
N MET A 175 -11.75 1.68 0.24
CA MET A 175 -10.92 2.73 -0.34
C MET A 175 -11.51 3.23 -1.66
N ILE A 176 -11.93 2.32 -2.54
CA ILE A 176 -12.60 2.66 -3.81
C ILE A 176 -13.84 3.52 -3.57
N ALA A 177 -14.66 3.16 -2.57
CA ALA A 177 -15.86 3.94 -2.23
C ALA A 177 -15.50 5.38 -1.80
N ASN A 178 -14.48 5.55 -0.98
CA ASN A 178 -14.05 6.86 -0.51
C ASN A 178 -13.41 7.71 -1.62
N LEU A 179 -12.61 7.10 -2.49
CA LEU A 179 -12.03 7.78 -3.67
C LEU A 179 -13.12 8.31 -4.62
N ARG A 180 -14.18 7.52 -4.82
CA ARG A 180 -15.34 7.95 -5.62
C ARG A 180 -16.10 9.12 -4.98
N ALA A 181 -16.24 9.08 -3.65
CA ALA A 181 -16.88 10.18 -2.91
C ALA A 181 -16.11 11.49 -3.05
N GLU A 182 -14.79 11.43 -3.21
CA GLU A 182 -13.91 12.57 -3.49
C GLU A 182 -13.86 12.96 -4.99
N GLY A 183 -14.67 12.31 -5.84
CA GLY A 183 -14.75 12.62 -7.27
C GLY A 183 -13.62 12.05 -8.12
N MET A 184 -12.85 11.10 -7.63
CA MET A 184 -11.79 10.44 -8.39
C MET A 184 -12.36 9.28 -9.23
N TYR A 185 -11.83 9.09 -10.44
CA TYR A 185 -12.10 7.88 -11.21
C TYR A 185 -11.39 6.69 -10.58
N THR A 186 -12.07 5.57 -10.45
CA THR A 186 -11.51 4.37 -9.81
C THR A 186 -11.53 3.17 -10.73
N VAL A 187 -10.43 2.42 -10.70
CA VAL A 187 -10.30 1.10 -11.33
C VAL A 187 -10.03 0.11 -10.20
N GLY A 188 -10.96 -0.84 -10.01
CA GLY A 188 -10.82 -1.91 -9.05
C GLY A 188 -9.95 -3.04 -9.61
N VAL A 189 -8.96 -3.49 -8.83
CA VAL A 189 -8.15 -4.67 -9.14
C VAL A 189 -8.62 -5.82 -8.27
N VAL A 190 -8.88 -6.98 -8.87
CA VAL A 190 -9.27 -8.19 -8.15
C VAL A 190 -8.22 -9.26 -8.39
N ASP A 191 -7.59 -9.72 -7.31
CA ASP A 191 -6.72 -10.91 -7.36
C ASP A 191 -7.61 -12.15 -7.48
N THR A 192 -7.57 -12.77 -8.65
CA THR A 192 -8.33 -14.01 -8.93
C THR A 192 -7.46 -15.26 -8.77
N GLY A 193 -6.21 -15.13 -8.29
CA GLY A 193 -5.24 -16.24 -8.28
C GLY A 193 -4.70 -16.61 -9.67
N LEU A 194 -5.20 -15.96 -10.73
CA LEU A 194 -4.77 -16.13 -12.13
C LEU A 194 -4.06 -14.88 -12.68
N GLY A 195 -3.66 -13.97 -11.79
CA GLY A 195 -3.21 -12.63 -12.10
C GLY A 195 -4.33 -11.60 -11.89
N ALA A 196 -3.93 -10.36 -11.64
CA ALA A 196 -4.88 -9.29 -11.41
C ALA A 196 -5.76 -9.06 -12.66
N ARG A 197 -7.08 -9.02 -12.48
CA ARG A 197 -8.02 -8.59 -13.50
C ARG A 197 -8.56 -7.21 -13.13
N LEU A 198 -8.48 -6.28 -14.09
CA LEU A 198 -9.21 -5.02 -13.99
C LEU A 198 -10.71 -5.32 -14.13
N SER A 199 -11.49 -5.01 -13.10
CA SER A 199 -12.94 -5.01 -13.19
C SER A 199 -13.43 -3.58 -13.09
N GLU A 200 -14.23 -3.15 -14.04
CA GLU A 200 -15.03 -1.94 -13.88
C GLU A 200 -16.05 -2.23 -12.76
N LEU A 201 -15.98 -1.44 -11.70
CA LEU A 201 -16.96 -1.47 -10.61
C LEU A 201 -18.08 -0.46 -10.89
#